data_ecbeff5abf43de071888a838270f12b8
#
_entry.id   ecbeff5abf43de071888a838270f12b8
#
_cell.length_a   1.000
_cell.length_b   1.000
_cell.length_c   1.000
_cell.angle_alpha   90.00
_cell.angle_beta   90.00
_cell.angle_gamma   90.00
#
_symmetry.space_group_name_H-M   'P 1'
#
loop_
_entity.id
_entity.type
_entity.pdbx_description
1 polymer ?
#
loop_
_entity_poly.entity_id
_entity_poly.type
_entity_poly.pdbx_seq_one_letter_code
_entity_poly.pdbx_strand_id
1 'polypeptide(L)' 'MNKQEVALLSNEIEMLMQERSRLLKVVGAAAVLVANTDAGTLPVAVVDAADQLSEALNALPEESLRDALESVQAEVE' A
#
# COMPACT_ATOMS: atom_id res chain seq x y z
N MET A 1 14.15 -10.84 29.40
CA MET A 1 12.71 -10.63 29.26
C MET A 1 11.93 -11.78 29.86
N ASN A 2 10.82 -11.49 30.53
CA ASN A 2 9.94 -12.55 31.02
C ASN A 2 8.98 -12.99 29.90
N LYS A 3 8.24 -14.07 30.17
CA LYS A 3 7.33 -14.66 29.17
C LYS A 3 6.21 -13.69 28.76
N GLN A 4 5.72 -12.89 29.68
CA GLN A 4 4.65 -11.93 29.39
C GLN A 4 5.14 -10.81 28.46
N GLU A 5 6.35 -10.31 28.69
CA GLU A 5 6.94 -9.28 27.83
C GLU A 5 7.17 -9.81 26.42
N VAL A 6 7.67 -11.04 26.30
CA VAL A 6 7.90 -11.68 25.00
C VAL A 6 6.57 -11.86 24.26
N ALA A 7 5.50 -12.30 24.97
CA ALA A 7 4.20 -12.50 24.38
C ALA A 7 3.60 -11.18 23.89
N LEU A 8 3.74 -10.10 24.67
CA LEU A 8 3.25 -8.78 24.27
C LEU A 8 3.98 -8.25 23.04
N LEU A 9 5.29 -8.39 22.98
CA LEU A 9 6.07 -7.98 21.83
C LEU A 9 5.71 -8.77 20.59
N SER A 10 5.52 -10.09 20.73
CA SER A 10 5.11 -10.95 19.62
C SER A 10 3.75 -10.54 19.07
N ASN A 11 2.80 -10.21 19.95
CA ASN A 11 1.48 -9.77 19.56
C ASN A 11 1.54 -8.43 18.83
N GLU A 12 2.35 -7.49 19.31
CA GLU A 12 2.52 -6.20 18.67
C GLU A 12 3.13 -6.33 17.27
N ILE A 13 4.13 -7.20 17.12
CA ILE A 13 4.75 -7.45 15.82
C ILE A 13 3.73 -8.04 14.85
N GLU A 14 2.94 -9.03 15.29
CA GLU A 14 1.89 -9.61 14.46
C GLU A 14 0.88 -8.57 14.00
N MET A 15 0.43 -7.72 14.90
CA MET A 15 -0.53 -6.65 14.57
C MET A 15 0.06 -5.68 13.54
N LEU A 16 1.31 -5.29 13.71
CA LEU A 16 2.00 -4.39 12.77
C LEU A 16 2.16 -5.04 11.41
N MET A 17 2.48 -6.33 11.37
CA MET A 17 2.63 -7.07 10.11
C MET A 17 1.30 -7.19 9.38
N GLN A 18 0.21 -7.46 10.11
CA GLN A 18 -1.12 -7.52 9.51
C GLN A 18 -1.55 -6.15 8.97
N GLU A 19 -1.31 -5.10 9.74
CA GLU A 19 -1.62 -3.73 9.32
C GLU A 19 -0.81 -3.35 8.10
N ARG A 20 0.49 -3.66 8.09
CA ARG A 20 1.35 -3.42 6.92
C ARG A 20 0.81 -4.14 5.70
N SER A 21 0.40 -5.40 5.86
CA SER A 21 -0.15 -6.19 4.76
C SER A 21 -1.41 -5.55 4.16
N ARG A 22 -2.30 -5.07 5.02
CA ARG A 22 -3.52 -4.38 4.58
C ARG A 22 -3.21 -3.08 3.85
N LEU A 23 -2.28 -2.29 4.38
CA LEU A 23 -1.86 -1.04 3.76
C LEU A 23 -1.19 -1.28 2.41
N LEU A 24 -0.38 -2.34 2.30
CA LEU A 24 0.25 -2.71 1.03
C LEU A 24 -0.78 -3.06 -0.05
N LYS A 25 -1.88 -3.70 0.33
CA LYS A 25 -2.95 -3.99 -0.63
C LYS A 25 -3.59 -2.70 -1.15
N VAL A 26 -3.82 -1.74 -0.27
CA VAL A 26 -4.34 -0.42 -0.67
C VAL A 26 -3.37 0.27 -1.62
N VAL A 27 -2.09 0.28 -1.28
CA VAL A 27 -1.05 0.89 -2.10
C VAL A 27 -0.96 0.20 -3.47
N GLY A 28 -0.99 -1.13 -3.49
CA GLY A 28 -0.94 -1.89 -4.73
C GLY A 28 -2.13 -1.61 -5.63
N ALA A 29 -3.33 -1.60 -5.06
CA ALA A 29 -4.54 -1.27 -5.81
C ALA A 29 -4.49 0.16 -6.36
N ALA A 30 -3.99 1.10 -5.56
CA ALA A 30 -3.83 2.49 -5.98
C ALA A 30 -2.84 2.61 -7.13
N ALA A 31 -1.72 1.88 -7.06
CA ALA A 31 -0.70 1.89 -8.11
C ALA A 31 -1.26 1.35 -9.43
N VAL A 32 -2.03 0.27 -9.37
CA VAL A 32 -2.67 -0.31 -10.56
C VAL A 32 -3.67 0.68 -11.16
N LEU A 33 -4.48 1.33 -10.31
CA LEU A 33 -5.43 2.33 -10.77
C LEU A 33 -4.72 3.46 -11.50
N VAL A 34 -3.67 4.03 -10.90
CA VAL A 34 -2.92 5.13 -11.50
C VAL A 34 -2.28 4.70 -12.82
N ALA A 35 -1.70 3.50 -12.87
CA ALA A 35 -1.04 2.99 -14.07
C ALA A 35 -2.01 2.81 -15.25
N ASN A 36 -3.28 2.56 -14.96
CA ASN A 36 -4.30 2.31 -15.99
C ASN A 36 -5.22 3.50 -16.21
N THR A 37 -4.94 4.64 -15.59
CA THR A 37 -5.77 5.83 -15.71
C THR A 37 -5.14 6.80 -16.70
N ASP A 38 -5.95 7.28 -17.65
CA ASP A 38 -5.55 8.36 -18.56
C ASP A 38 -5.91 9.69 -17.91
N ALA A 39 -4.90 10.47 -17.54
CA ALA A 39 -5.09 11.76 -16.90
C ALA A 39 -5.93 12.73 -17.75
N GLY A 40 -5.85 12.61 -19.08
CA GLY A 40 -6.61 13.46 -19.99
C GLY A 40 -8.12 13.22 -19.96
N THR A 41 -8.56 12.06 -19.46
CA THR A 41 -9.98 11.70 -19.39
C THR A 41 -10.59 11.89 -18.01
N LEU A 42 -9.78 12.30 -17.02
CA LEU A 42 -10.27 12.48 -15.66
C LEU A 42 -11.12 13.74 -15.53
N PRO A 43 -12.21 13.68 -14.77
CA PRO A 43 -12.95 14.90 -14.41
C PRO A 43 -12.04 15.87 -13.64
N VAL A 44 -12.25 17.16 -13.88
CA VAL A 44 -11.43 18.21 -13.23
C VAL A 44 -11.42 18.04 -11.70
N ALA A 45 -12.54 17.63 -11.13
CA ALA A 45 -12.67 17.50 -9.68
C ALA A 45 -11.73 16.47 -9.06
N VAL A 46 -11.23 15.50 -9.83
CA VAL A 46 -10.37 14.43 -9.29
C VAL A 46 -8.91 14.53 -9.75
N VAL A 47 -8.59 15.51 -10.61
CA VAL A 47 -7.22 15.66 -11.13
C VAL A 47 -6.22 15.90 -10.01
N ASP A 48 -6.52 16.80 -9.09
CA ASP A 48 -5.63 17.12 -7.97
C ASP A 48 -5.43 15.90 -7.06
N ALA A 49 -6.51 15.16 -6.79
CA ALA A 49 -6.41 13.96 -5.97
C ALA A 49 -5.56 12.87 -6.65
N ALA A 50 -5.72 12.72 -7.96
CA ALA A 50 -4.91 11.78 -8.73
C ALA A 50 -3.43 12.16 -8.74
N ASP A 51 -3.12 13.45 -8.85
CA ASP A 51 -1.75 13.95 -8.79
C ASP A 51 -1.14 13.69 -7.41
N GLN A 52 -1.88 13.95 -6.33
CA GLN A 52 -1.42 13.69 -4.97
C GLN A 52 -1.15 12.20 -4.77
N LEU A 53 -2.01 11.35 -5.28
CA LEU A 53 -1.83 9.90 -5.19
C LEU A 53 -0.58 9.45 -5.94
N SER A 54 -0.37 9.96 -7.15
CA SER A 54 0.82 9.64 -7.95
C SER A 54 2.10 10.08 -7.24
N GLU A 55 2.10 11.28 -6.65
CA GLU A 55 3.25 11.78 -5.90
C GLU A 55 3.53 10.91 -4.69
N ALA A 56 2.50 10.51 -3.96
CA ALA A 56 2.64 9.64 -2.79
C ALA A 56 3.22 8.28 -3.17
N LEU A 57 2.76 7.71 -4.28
CA LEU A 57 3.28 6.44 -4.77
C LEU A 57 4.74 6.55 -5.18
N ASN A 58 5.10 7.64 -5.87
CA ASN A 58 6.48 7.86 -6.31
C ASN A 58 7.44 8.13 -5.16
N ALA A 59 6.93 8.59 -4.02
CA ALA A 59 7.72 8.85 -2.83
C ALA A 59 8.03 7.58 -2.03
N LEU A 60 7.36 6.47 -2.32
CA LEU A 60 7.61 5.21 -1.61
C LEU A 60 8.95 4.60 -2.01
N PRO A 61 9.62 3.91 -1.07
CA PRO A 61 10.78 3.11 -1.44
C PRO A 61 10.40 2.08 -2.51
N GLU A 62 11.31 1.81 -3.42
CA GLU A 62 11.08 0.85 -4.51
C GLU A 62 10.66 -0.52 -3.99
N GLU A 63 11.28 -0.97 -2.90
CA GLU A 63 10.95 -2.25 -2.27
C GLU A 63 9.51 -2.31 -1.76
N SER A 64 9.04 -1.21 -1.16
CA SER A 64 7.67 -1.14 -0.65
C SER A 64 6.65 -1.18 -1.79
N LEU A 65 6.93 -0.47 -2.87
CA LEU A 65 6.05 -0.48 -4.03
C LEU A 65 6.01 -1.86 -4.69
N ARG A 66 7.15 -2.53 -4.76
CA ARG A 66 7.22 -3.91 -5.29
C ARG A 66 6.38 -4.85 -4.45
N ASP A 67 6.53 -4.80 -3.13
CA ASP A 67 5.76 -5.64 -2.21
C ASP A 67 4.26 -5.38 -2.35
N ALA A 68 3.89 -4.13 -2.53
CA ALA A 68 2.49 -3.74 -2.71
C ALA A 68 1.91 -4.34 -3.99
N LEU A 69 2.64 -4.26 -5.09
CA LEU A 69 2.19 -4.82 -6.37
C LEU A 69 2.07 -6.34 -6.31
N GLU A 70 3.02 -7.01 -5.66
CA GLU A 70 2.95 -8.45 -5.45
C GLU A 70 1.75 -8.85 -4.62
N SER A 71 1.41 -8.06 -3.61
CA SER A 71 0.26 -8.29 -2.74
C SER A 71 -1.05 -8.30 -3.54
N VAL A 72 -1.20 -7.38 -4.48
CA VAL A 72 -2.40 -7.29 -5.32
C VAL A 72 -2.45 -8.43 -6.34
N GLN A 73 -1.32 -8.77 -6.95
CA GLN A 73 -1.24 -9.86 -7.92
C GLN A 73 -1.59 -11.20 -7.29
N ALA A 74 -1.15 -11.42 -6.06
CA ALA A 74 -1.45 -12.67 -5.34
C ALA A 74 -2.95 -12.86 -5.12
N GLU A 75 -3.72 -11.78 -5.01
CA GLU A 75 -5.17 -11.87 -4.85
C GLU A 75 -5.92 -12.09 -6.17
N VAL A 76 -5.39 -11.58 -7.25
CA VAL A 76 -6.02 -11.67 -8.58
C VAL A 76 -5.84 -13.07 -9.18
N GLU A 77 -4.76 -13.72 -8.81
CA GLU A 77 -4.49 -15.10 -9.24
C GLU A 77 -5.22 -16.09 -8.34
#